data_d0ab3f01d3d742b187767380280981f6
#
_entry.id   d0ab3f01d3d742b187767380280981f6
#
_cell.length_a   1.000
_cell.length_b   1.000
_cell.length_c   1.000
_cell.angle_alpha   90.00
_cell.angle_beta   90.00
_cell.angle_gamma   90.00
#
_symmetry.space_group_name_H-M   'P 1'
#
loop_
_entity.id
_entity.type
_entity.pdbx_description
1 polymer ?
#
loop_
_entity_poly.entity_id
_entity_poly.type
_entity_poly.pdbx_seq_one_letter_code
_entity_poly.pdbx_strand_id
1 'polypeptide(L)'
;MSLCFRSNTGDVGPAFYESQGYGWMRGFFGGLVTSCGMIFTGHPEIDQEEENEELGLHGRLSFIPAKNVATECSWEGEDYVVRVRGKMREAVVFGTNLELTREISTVLGEKCLRIHDQIENLSVDPSPLMFVYHSNPGFPLLNLGTRLVINSQQSTEWLEDREVGPEEYQLAQSPQEQAHDDVYIHRPIADKEGNVQVALVNDELKLGIYWEFPIREMPIITQWQ
;
A
#
# COMPACT_ATOMS: atom_id res chain seq x y z
N MET A 1 15.45 -10.43 11.72
CA MET A 1 14.53 -11.17 10.84
C MET A 1 13.51 -10.16 10.35
N SER A 2 13.29 -10.02 9.06
CA SER A 2 12.33 -9.07 8.49
C SER A 2 11.05 -9.81 8.10
N LEU A 3 9.88 -9.23 8.36
CA LEU A 3 8.60 -9.74 7.89
C LEU A 3 8.20 -9.18 6.52
N CYS A 4 9.05 -8.33 5.96
CA CYS A 4 8.80 -7.60 4.73
C CYS A 4 9.61 -8.16 3.59
N PHE A 5 9.06 -8.10 2.40
CA PHE A 5 9.81 -8.28 1.17
C PHE A 5 10.84 -7.16 1.03
N ARG A 6 12.04 -7.52 0.57
CA ARG A 6 13.08 -6.57 0.17
C ARG A 6 13.52 -6.95 -1.23
N SER A 7 13.37 -6.02 -2.14
CA SER A 7 13.78 -6.23 -3.52
C SER A 7 15.30 -6.22 -3.67
N ASN A 8 15.79 -6.61 -4.84
CA ASN A 8 17.21 -6.55 -5.20
C ASN A 8 17.72 -5.11 -5.40
N THR A 9 16.83 -4.10 -5.42
CA THR A 9 17.25 -2.69 -5.39
C THR A 9 17.77 -2.28 -3.99
N GLY A 10 17.50 -3.08 -2.97
CA GLY A 10 18.09 -2.97 -1.64
C GLY A 10 17.68 -1.72 -0.87
N ASP A 11 18.58 -1.28 0.02
CA ASP A 11 18.36 -0.11 0.89
C ASP A 11 18.77 1.20 0.22
N VAL A 12 19.35 1.12 -0.95
CA VAL A 12 19.81 2.29 -1.69
C VAL A 12 18.67 2.66 -2.64
N GLY A 13 17.87 3.61 -2.23
CA GLY A 13 16.89 4.21 -3.12
C GLY A 13 17.56 4.72 -4.39
N PRO A 14 16.86 4.79 -5.51
CA PRO A 14 17.42 5.27 -6.75
C PRO A 14 17.90 6.72 -6.60
N ALA A 15 19.00 7.05 -7.25
CA ALA A 15 19.47 8.43 -7.32
C ALA A 15 18.50 9.33 -8.09
N PHE A 16 17.66 8.72 -8.92
CA PHE A 16 16.60 9.39 -9.68
C PHE A 16 15.39 8.43 -9.83
N TYR A 17 14.26 9.01 -10.14
CA TYR A 17 13.01 8.30 -10.40
C TYR A 17 12.65 8.38 -11.89
N GLU A 18 12.37 7.23 -12.49
CA GLU A 18 11.79 7.14 -13.83
C GLU A 18 10.27 7.17 -13.69
N SER A 19 9.64 8.26 -14.16
CA SER A 19 8.20 8.48 -13.98
C SER A 19 7.32 7.78 -15.01
N GLN A 20 7.90 7.19 -16.03
CA GLN A 20 7.21 6.62 -17.19
C GLN A 20 7.29 5.09 -17.20
N GLY A 21 6.29 4.46 -17.82
CA GLY A 21 6.26 3.02 -18.02
C GLY A 21 6.42 2.26 -16.69
N TYR A 22 7.27 1.26 -16.71
CA TYR A 22 7.60 0.42 -15.55
C TYR A 22 8.78 0.94 -14.73
N GLY A 23 9.13 2.23 -14.83
CA GLY A 23 10.24 2.82 -14.10
C GLY A 23 10.14 2.67 -12.59
N TRP A 24 8.93 2.60 -12.04
CA TRP A 24 8.67 2.33 -10.63
C TRP A 24 9.37 1.06 -10.12
N MET A 25 9.42 0.00 -10.92
CA MET A 25 10.07 -1.27 -10.57
C MET A 25 11.57 -1.14 -10.30
N ARG A 26 12.22 -0.12 -10.84
CA ARG A 26 13.66 0.11 -10.62
C ARG A 26 13.96 0.73 -9.26
N GLY A 27 12.99 1.44 -8.69
CA GLY A 27 13.13 2.09 -7.41
C GLY A 27 12.39 1.38 -6.27
N PHE A 28 11.59 0.37 -6.57
CA PHE A 28 10.83 -0.36 -5.56
C PHE A 28 11.75 -1.23 -4.70
N PHE A 29 11.95 -0.83 -3.47
CA PHE A 29 12.81 -1.54 -2.52
C PHE A 29 12.04 -2.49 -1.59
N GLY A 30 10.70 -2.50 -1.64
CA GLY A 30 9.85 -3.26 -0.73
C GLY A 30 9.61 -2.54 0.58
N GLY A 31 9.73 -3.23 1.69
CA GLY A 31 9.41 -2.72 3.02
C GLY A 31 8.02 -3.15 3.48
N LEU A 32 7.60 -2.75 4.68
CA LEU A 32 6.30 -3.16 5.22
C LEU A 32 5.14 -2.56 4.44
N VAL A 33 5.23 -1.27 4.15
CA VAL A 33 4.23 -0.52 3.38
C VAL A 33 4.93 0.50 2.50
N THR A 34 4.58 0.50 1.23
CA THR A 34 4.92 1.57 0.28
C THR A 34 3.61 2.23 -0.14
N SER A 35 3.52 3.55 -0.07
CA SER A 35 2.33 4.24 -0.56
C SER A 35 2.50 4.60 -2.02
N CYS A 36 1.48 4.31 -2.80
CA CYS A 36 1.43 4.55 -4.24
C CYS A 36 0.26 5.46 -4.59
N GLY A 37 0.30 6.04 -5.76
CA GLY A 37 -0.80 6.86 -6.26
C GLY A 37 -0.62 8.34 -6.01
N MET A 38 -1.58 8.96 -5.55
CA MET A 38 -2.17 10.29 -5.41
C MET A 38 -3.07 10.63 -6.60
N ILE A 39 -2.54 10.97 -7.75
CA ILE A 39 -3.35 11.26 -8.95
C ILE A 39 -3.71 9.98 -9.70
N PHE A 40 -2.78 9.05 -9.75
CA PHE A 40 -2.89 7.82 -10.51
C PHE A 40 -2.24 6.64 -9.80
N THR A 41 -2.83 5.45 -9.94
CA THR A 41 -2.23 4.17 -9.55
C THR A 41 -2.73 3.06 -10.48
N GLY A 42 -1.87 2.10 -10.81
CA GLY A 42 -2.20 1.00 -11.70
C GLY A 42 -1.08 0.71 -12.69
N HIS A 43 -1.43 0.04 -13.78
CA HIS A 43 -0.52 -0.20 -14.90
C HIS A 43 -0.21 1.11 -15.64
N PRO A 44 0.94 1.19 -16.35
CA PRO A 44 1.25 2.36 -17.15
C PRO A 44 0.17 2.63 -18.19
N GLU A 45 -0.25 3.88 -18.28
CA GLU A 45 -1.28 4.35 -19.22
C GLU A 45 -0.88 5.68 -19.85
N ILE A 46 -1.65 6.08 -20.88
CA ILE A 46 -1.58 7.43 -21.46
C ILE A 46 -2.87 8.15 -21.08
N ASP A 47 -2.74 9.24 -20.35
CA ASP A 47 -3.88 10.10 -20.05
C ASP A 47 -4.24 10.92 -21.29
N GLN A 48 -5.38 10.60 -21.87
CA GLN A 48 -5.86 11.28 -23.09
C GLN A 48 -6.49 12.64 -22.79
N GLU A 49 -6.83 12.91 -21.54
CA GLU A 49 -7.45 14.17 -21.13
C GLU A 49 -6.38 15.24 -20.81
N GLU A 50 -5.18 14.82 -20.43
CA GLU A 50 -4.07 15.69 -20.01
C GLU A 50 -2.91 15.67 -21.04
N GLU A 51 -3.18 16.14 -22.27
CA GLU A 51 -2.17 16.29 -23.36
C GLU A 51 -1.38 15.00 -23.65
N ASN A 52 -1.99 13.83 -23.45
CA ASN A 52 -1.35 12.52 -23.56
C ASN A 52 -0.16 12.35 -22.59
N GLU A 53 -0.33 12.77 -21.35
CA GLU A 53 0.66 12.50 -20.31
C GLU A 53 0.87 11.00 -20.14
N GLU A 54 2.11 10.55 -20.09
CA GLU A 54 2.45 9.17 -19.74
C GLU A 54 2.40 8.98 -18.22
N LEU A 55 1.47 8.14 -17.78
CA LEU A 55 1.29 7.74 -16.38
C LEU A 55 2.10 6.47 -16.13
N GLY A 56 3.08 6.55 -15.24
CA GLY A 56 3.91 5.40 -14.88
C GLY A 56 3.24 4.47 -13.88
N LEU A 57 3.74 3.24 -13.81
CA LEU A 57 3.27 2.21 -12.86
C LEU A 57 3.13 2.80 -11.44
N HIS A 58 1.95 2.62 -10.83
CA HIS A 58 1.63 3.01 -9.47
C HIS A 58 1.81 4.48 -9.10
N GLY A 59 1.94 5.38 -10.10
CA GLY A 59 2.04 6.82 -9.86
C GLY A 59 3.37 7.26 -9.25
N ARG A 60 3.39 8.46 -8.66
CA ARG A 60 4.63 9.14 -8.27
C ARG A 60 4.90 9.16 -6.78
N LEU A 61 3.90 8.95 -5.94
CA LEU A 61 4.00 9.16 -4.48
C LEU A 61 5.15 8.43 -3.83
N SER A 62 5.42 7.18 -4.23
CA SER A 62 6.49 6.33 -3.66
C SER A 62 7.88 7.00 -3.72
N PHE A 63 8.08 7.96 -4.63
CA PHE A 63 9.36 8.60 -4.89
C PHE A 63 9.38 10.08 -4.56
N ILE A 64 8.27 10.64 -4.07
CA ILE A 64 8.23 12.02 -3.60
C ILE A 64 8.85 12.07 -2.21
N PRO A 65 10.01 12.74 -2.03
CA PRO A 65 10.63 12.83 -0.73
C PRO A 65 9.78 13.66 0.22
N ALA A 66 9.58 13.16 1.44
CA ALA A 66 8.89 13.90 2.48
C ALA A 66 9.66 15.16 2.86
N LYS A 67 8.92 16.25 3.01
CA LYS A 67 9.41 17.55 3.53
C LYS A 67 8.84 17.80 4.93
N ASN A 68 9.43 18.75 5.63
CA ASN A 68 9.03 19.14 6.99
C ASN A 68 8.93 17.92 7.91
N VAL A 69 9.91 17.01 7.78
CA VAL A 69 9.95 15.82 8.62
C VAL A 69 10.28 16.20 10.04
N ALA A 70 9.44 15.77 10.97
CA ALA A 70 9.61 15.96 12.39
C ALA A 70 9.42 14.63 13.13
N THR A 71 10.20 14.44 14.18
CA THR A 71 10.07 13.32 15.11
C THR A 71 9.72 13.86 16.49
N GLU A 72 8.78 13.22 17.15
CA GLU A 72 8.33 13.56 18.48
C GLU A 72 8.22 12.30 19.33
N CYS A 73 8.68 12.38 20.57
CA CYS A 73 8.54 11.32 21.56
C CYS A 73 8.05 11.95 22.85
N SER A 74 6.90 11.51 23.35
CA SER A 74 6.29 12.09 24.54
C SER A 74 5.50 11.08 25.35
N TRP A 75 5.37 11.36 26.66
CA TRP A 75 4.42 10.64 27.50
C TRP A 75 3.02 11.22 27.32
N GLU A 76 2.05 10.35 27.05
CA GLU A 76 0.63 10.64 26.97
C GLU A 76 -0.10 9.75 27.96
N GLY A 77 -0.28 10.26 29.17
CA GLY A 77 -0.72 9.44 30.30
C GLY A 77 0.36 8.42 30.69
N GLU A 78 0.04 7.13 30.60
CA GLU A 78 0.98 6.03 30.88
C GLU A 78 1.72 5.53 29.64
N ASP A 79 1.36 6.01 28.45
CA ASP A 79 1.90 5.59 27.18
C ASP A 79 3.05 6.48 26.72
N TYR A 80 4.19 5.88 26.36
CA TYR A 80 5.27 6.59 25.69
C TYR A 80 5.11 6.46 24.17
N VAL A 81 4.65 7.54 23.54
CA VAL A 81 4.32 7.58 22.12
C VAL A 81 5.47 8.11 21.32
N VAL A 82 5.78 7.43 20.23
CA VAL A 82 6.78 7.84 19.23
C VAL A 82 6.04 8.18 17.95
N ARG A 83 6.31 9.37 17.38
CA ARG A 83 5.71 9.86 16.13
C ARG A 83 6.75 10.34 15.15
N VAL A 84 6.46 10.11 13.88
CA VAL A 84 7.14 10.74 12.74
C VAL A 84 6.09 11.37 11.87
N ARG A 85 6.27 12.66 11.53
CA ARG A 85 5.38 13.39 10.63
C ARG A 85 6.15 13.89 9.42
N GLY A 86 5.48 13.98 8.28
CA GLY A 86 6.06 14.55 7.07
C GLY A 86 5.00 14.90 6.05
N LYS A 87 5.39 15.68 5.05
CA LYS A 87 4.51 16.12 3.96
C LYS A 87 5.09 15.71 2.62
N MET A 88 4.26 15.18 1.74
CA MET A 88 4.58 14.89 0.35
C MET A 88 3.60 15.65 -0.53
N ARG A 89 4.08 16.21 -1.63
CA ARG A 89 3.25 17.03 -2.51
C ARG A 89 3.46 16.62 -3.97
N GLU A 90 2.39 16.25 -4.62
CA GLU A 90 2.34 16.04 -6.06
C GLU A 90 1.64 17.23 -6.70
N ALA A 91 2.35 17.94 -7.57
CA ALA A 91 1.83 19.17 -8.14
C ALA A 91 2.39 19.46 -9.53
N VAL A 92 1.56 20.02 -10.37
CA VAL A 92 1.88 20.52 -11.70
C VAL A 92 1.53 22.01 -11.77
N VAL A 93 2.35 22.77 -12.49
CA VAL A 93 2.07 24.20 -12.72
C VAL A 93 0.79 24.35 -13.54
N PHE A 94 -0.17 25.08 -13.01
CA PHE A 94 -1.51 25.28 -13.57
C PHE A 94 -2.40 24.02 -13.62
N GLY A 95 -2.06 22.96 -12.89
CA GLY A 95 -2.80 21.71 -12.85
C GLY A 95 -3.00 21.20 -11.43
N THR A 96 -2.97 19.90 -11.29
CA THR A 96 -3.17 19.17 -10.04
C THR A 96 -2.21 19.61 -8.96
N ASN A 97 -2.69 19.66 -7.72
CA ASN A 97 -1.90 20.05 -6.56
C ASN A 97 -2.46 19.37 -5.29
N LEU A 98 -1.95 18.17 -5.03
CA LEU A 98 -2.32 17.38 -3.86
C LEU A 98 -1.19 17.35 -2.84
N GLU A 99 -1.50 17.59 -1.57
CA GLU A 99 -0.58 17.46 -0.46
C GLU A 99 -1.05 16.36 0.50
N LEU A 100 -0.18 15.39 0.72
CA LEU A 100 -0.32 14.36 1.75
C LEU A 100 0.44 14.78 2.99
N THR A 101 -0.25 14.91 4.12
CA THR A 101 0.35 14.99 5.46
C THR A 101 0.22 13.63 6.13
N ARG A 102 1.34 13.00 6.44
CA ARG A 102 1.41 11.68 7.08
C ARG A 102 1.94 11.77 8.48
N GLU A 103 1.28 11.06 9.39
CA GLU A 103 1.82 10.72 10.70
C GLU A 103 1.94 9.20 10.81
N ILE A 104 3.10 8.72 11.24
CA ILE A 104 3.33 7.33 11.63
C ILE A 104 3.61 7.33 13.13
N SER A 105 2.86 6.53 13.89
CA SER A 105 3.02 6.46 15.34
C SER A 105 3.00 5.04 15.86
N THR A 106 3.62 4.86 17.03
CA THR A 106 3.59 3.63 17.82
C THR A 106 3.73 3.96 19.29
N VAL A 107 3.27 3.06 20.16
CA VAL A 107 3.49 3.12 21.60
C VAL A 107 4.61 2.17 21.97
N LEU A 108 5.49 2.60 22.86
CA LEU A 108 6.61 1.76 23.32
C LEU A 108 6.09 0.46 23.96
N GLY A 109 6.53 -0.67 23.41
CA GLY A 109 6.11 -2.00 23.82
C GLY A 109 4.94 -2.59 23.04
N GLU A 110 4.20 -1.79 22.28
CA GLU A 110 3.17 -2.30 21.36
C GLU A 110 3.81 -2.94 20.11
N LYS A 111 3.07 -3.85 19.48
CA LYS A 111 3.41 -4.46 18.18
C LYS A 111 2.51 -3.90 17.08
N CYS A 112 2.28 -2.61 17.10
CA CYS A 112 1.38 -1.91 16.21
C CYS A 112 2.02 -0.64 15.68
N LEU A 113 1.86 -0.39 14.39
CA LEU A 113 2.13 0.91 13.75
C LEU A 113 0.80 1.50 13.30
N ARG A 114 0.59 2.77 13.59
CA ARG A 114 -0.57 3.54 13.13
C ARG A 114 -0.09 4.50 12.06
N ILE A 115 -0.76 4.50 10.93
CA ILE A 115 -0.54 5.47 9.85
C ILE A 115 -1.80 6.32 9.76
N HIS A 116 -1.64 7.61 9.93
CA HIS A 116 -2.71 8.59 9.75
C HIS A 116 -2.34 9.53 8.63
N ASP A 117 -3.12 9.53 7.58
CA ASP A 117 -2.92 10.33 6.39
C ASP A 117 -4.05 11.32 6.20
N GLN A 118 -3.68 12.54 5.88
CA GLN A 118 -4.60 13.57 5.45
C GLN A 118 -4.16 14.07 4.08
N ILE A 119 -5.05 13.93 3.08
CA ILE A 119 -4.82 14.40 1.73
C ILE A 119 -5.68 15.63 1.48
N GLU A 120 -5.04 16.69 1.02
CA GLU A 120 -5.67 17.98 0.73
C GLU A 120 -5.46 18.35 -0.72
N ASN A 121 -6.55 18.69 -1.41
CA ASN A 121 -6.48 19.29 -2.73
C ASN A 121 -6.28 20.80 -2.58
N LEU A 122 -5.11 21.26 -2.97
CA LEU A 122 -4.70 22.69 -2.93
C LEU A 122 -4.89 23.39 -4.28
N SER A 123 -5.41 22.68 -5.30
CA SER A 123 -5.79 23.29 -6.58
C SER A 123 -7.19 23.93 -6.50
N VAL A 124 -7.53 24.70 -7.52
CA VAL A 124 -8.86 25.32 -7.65
C VAL A 124 -9.88 24.31 -8.13
N ASP A 125 -9.45 23.39 -8.98
CA ASP A 125 -10.30 22.39 -9.61
C ASP A 125 -10.31 21.06 -8.85
N PRO A 126 -11.37 20.25 -8.96
CA PRO A 126 -11.35 18.88 -8.47
C PRO A 126 -10.21 18.08 -9.10
N SER A 127 -9.63 17.18 -8.33
CA SER A 127 -8.58 16.28 -8.79
C SER A 127 -8.96 14.84 -8.44
N PRO A 128 -8.66 13.85 -9.29
CA PRO A 128 -8.81 12.45 -8.92
C PRO A 128 -7.92 12.14 -7.71
N LEU A 129 -8.34 11.18 -6.92
CA LEU A 129 -7.56 10.62 -5.84
C LEU A 129 -7.57 9.10 -5.96
N MET A 130 -6.43 8.53 -6.29
CA MET A 130 -6.18 7.10 -6.33
C MET A 130 -5.04 6.79 -5.37
N PHE A 131 -5.34 6.09 -4.28
CA PHE A 131 -4.36 5.87 -3.23
C PHE A 131 -4.27 4.39 -2.84
N VAL A 132 -3.04 3.88 -2.75
CA VAL A 132 -2.77 2.49 -2.36
C VAL A 132 -1.73 2.43 -1.25
N TYR A 133 -2.08 1.71 -0.19
CA TYR A 133 -1.12 1.21 0.79
C TYR A 133 -0.62 -0.15 0.31
N HIS A 134 0.49 -0.16 -0.40
CA HIS A 134 1.10 -1.37 -0.96
C HIS A 134 1.90 -2.09 0.12
N SER A 135 1.26 -3.04 0.77
CA SER A 135 1.90 -3.87 1.80
C SER A 135 2.68 -5.01 1.16
N ASN A 136 3.90 -5.22 1.66
CA ASN A 136 4.85 -6.15 1.07
C ASN A 136 5.31 -7.20 2.09
N PRO A 137 4.44 -8.12 2.51
CA PRO A 137 4.87 -9.22 3.36
C PRO A 137 5.87 -10.11 2.60
N GLY A 138 6.80 -10.70 3.33
CA GLY A 138 7.86 -11.50 2.76
C GLY A 138 8.24 -12.69 3.63
N PHE A 139 9.22 -13.45 3.17
CA PHE A 139 9.77 -14.55 3.95
C PHE A 139 10.35 -14.05 5.29
N PRO A 140 10.16 -14.76 6.42
CA PRO A 140 9.55 -16.09 6.54
C PRO A 140 8.03 -16.10 6.71
N LEU A 141 7.36 -14.95 6.95
CA LEU A 141 5.91 -14.94 7.14
C LEU A 141 5.21 -15.45 5.88
N LEU A 142 5.52 -14.89 4.70
CA LEU A 142 4.99 -15.37 3.44
C LEU A 142 5.78 -16.61 3.00
N ASN A 143 5.19 -17.78 3.20
CA ASN A 143 5.75 -19.10 2.89
C ASN A 143 4.60 -20.10 2.73
N LEU A 144 4.91 -21.33 2.35
CA LEU A 144 3.93 -22.42 2.33
C LEU A 144 3.17 -22.51 3.67
N GLY A 145 1.87 -22.69 3.60
CA GLY A 145 0.99 -22.72 4.77
C GLY A 145 0.57 -21.34 5.30
N THR A 146 1.05 -20.25 4.72
CA THR A 146 0.53 -18.92 5.03
C THR A 146 -0.86 -18.74 4.43
N ARG A 147 -1.78 -18.23 5.24
CA ARG A 147 -3.16 -18.00 4.83
C ARG A 147 -3.49 -16.51 4.89
N LEU A 148 -4.17 -16.04 3.85
CA LEU A 148 -4.91 -14.78 3.89
C LEU A 148 -6.23 -15.01 4.64
N VAL A 149 -6.50 -14.20 5.64
CA VAL A 149 -7.76 -14.19 6.38
C VAL A 149 -8.46 -12.88 6.05
N ILE A 150 -9.51 -12.97 5.29
CA ILE A 150 -10.32 -11.83 4.85
C ILE A 150 -11.80 -12.22 4.89
N ASN A 151 -12.64 -11.32 5.37
CA ASN A 151 -14.09 -11.43 5.23
C ASN A 151 -14.52 -10.58 4.04
N SER A 152 -14.82 -11.23 2.92
CA SER A 152 -15.16 -10.56 1.68
C SER A 152 -16.58 -10.91 1.24
N GLN A 153 -17.32 -9.93 0.79
CA GLN A 153 -18.62 -10.11 0.15
C GLN A 153 -18.45 -10.75 -1.24
N GLN A 154 -17.40 -10.38 -1.95
CA GLN A 154 -17.08 -10.82 -3.28
C GLN A 154 -15.57 -10.75 -3.50
N SER A 155 -15.03 -11.73 -4.18
CA SER A 155 -13.65 -11.75 -4.66
C SER A 155 -13.66 -12.10 -6.15
N THR A 156 -12.89 -11.32 -6.95
CA THR A 156 -12.80 -11.52 -8.40
C THR A 156 -11.34 -11.61 -8.80
N GLU A 157 -11.04 -12.48 -9.74
CA GLU A 157 -9.76 -12.50 -10.44
C GLU A 157 -9.78 -11.38 -11.49
N TRP A 158 -8.70 -10.59 -11.55
CA TRP A 158 -8.66 -9.32 -12.30
C TRP A 158 -8.69 -9.49 -13.81
N LEU A 159 -7.88 -10.43 -14.36
CA LEU A 159 -7.70 -10.56 -15.80
C LEU A 159 -8.92 -11.17 -16.50
N GLU A 160 -9.56 -12.14 -15.84
CA GLU A 160 -10.70 -12.84 -16.40
C GLU A 160 -12.04 -12.22 -15.97
N ASP A 161 -12.02 -11.24 -15.07
CA ASP A 161 -13.20 -10.63 -14.43
C ASP A 161 -14.18 -11.70 -13.88
N ARG A 162 -13.60 -12.72 -13.24
CA ARG A 162 -14.28 -13.92 -12.79
C ARG A 162 -14.38 -13.93 -11.27
N GLU A 163 -15.56 -14.25 -10.75
CA GLU A 163 -15.72 -14.46 -9.31
C GLU A 163 -14.97 -15.74 -8.88
N VAL A 164 -14.25 -15.65 -7.75
CA VAL A 164 -13.39 -16.70 -7.21
C VAL A 164 -13.73 -17.03 -5.77
N GLY A 165 -13.50 -18.29 -5.39
CA GLY A 165 -13.64 -18.75 -4.02
C GLY A 165 -12.34 -18.67 -3.21
N PRO A 166 -12.44 -18.83 -1.87
CA PRO A 166 -11.27 -18.79 -0.99
C PRO A 166 -10.18 -19.81 -1.34
N GLU A 167 -10.55 -20.92 -1.95
CA GLU A 167 -9.64 -21.98 -2.37
C GLU A 167 -8.62 -21.52 -3.42
N GLU A 168 -8.91 -20.44 -4.16
CA GLU A 168 -8.04 -19.93 -5.20
C GLU A 168 -7.02 -18.93 -4.66
N TYR A 169 -7.38 -18.12 -3.67
CA TYR A 169 -6.55 -17.00 -3.21
C TYR A 169 -6.08 -17.09 -1.75
N GLN A 170 -6.67 -17.99 -0.94
CA GLN A 170 -6.47 -17.95 0.51
C GLN A 170 -5.09 -18.45 0.94
N LEU A 171 -4.53 -19.43 0.23
CA LEU A 171 -3.25 -20.05 0.58
C LEU A 171 -2.12 -19.53 -0.29
N ALA A 172 -1.01 -19.16 0.35
CA ALA A 172 0.20 -18.85 -0.39
C ALA A 172 0.67 -20.05 -1.20
N GLN A 173 0.93 -19.83 -2.46
CA GLN A 173 1.40 -20.84 -3.40
C GLN A 173 2.90 -21.11 -3.22
N SER A 174 3.34 -22.28 -3.68
CA SER A 174 4.77 -22.57 -3.78
C SER A 174 5.38 -21.78 -4.94
N PRO A 175 6.67 -21.38 -4.86
CA PRO A 175 7.36 -20.78 -5.99
C PRO A 175 7.27 -21.68 -7.24
N GLN A 176 6.93 -21.08 -8.37
CA GLN A 176 6.80 -21.75 -9.66
C GLN A 176 7.81 -21.15 -10.65
N GLU A 177 8.34 -21.99 -11.57
CA GLU A 177 9.29 -21.52 -12.59
C GLU A 177 8.66 -20.57 -13.62
N GLN A 178 7.35 -20.70 -13.85
CA GLN A 178 6.56 -19.87 -14.74
C GLN A 178 5.35 -19.37 -13.97
N ALA A 179 5.60 -18.50 -12.98
CA ALA A 179 4.53 -17.85 -12.25
C ALA A 179 3.82 -16.85 -13.17
N HIS A 180 2.50 -16.92 -13.20
CA HIS A 180 1.67 -15.84 -13.69
C HIS A 180 1.33 -14.92 -12.52
N ASP A 181 1.17 -13.65 -12.80
CA ASP A 181 0.72 -12.68 -11.81
C ASP A 181 -0.79 -12.87 -11.61
N ASP A 182 -1.17 -13.57 -10.54
CA ASP A 182 -2.57 -13.70 -10.17
C ASP A 182 -2.96 -12.50 -9.30
N VAL A 183 -3.92 -11.72 -9.77
CA VAL A 183 -4.40 -10.53 -9.06
C VAL A 183 -5.87 -10.72 -8.69
N TYR A 184 -6.15 -10.65 -7.39
CA TYR A 184 -7.49 -10.78 -6.85
C TYR A 184 -7.96 -9.46 -6.26
N ILE A 185 -9.20 -9.08 -6.60
CA ILE A 185 -9.87 -7.91 -6.03
C ILE A 185 -10.93 -8.38 -5.05
N HIS A 186 -10.83 -7.91 -3.83
CA HIS A 186 -11.75 -8.23 -2.75
C HIS A 186 -12.60 -7.02 -2.39
N ARG A 187 -13.90 -7.25 -2.19
CA ARG A 187 -14.84 -6.30 -1.58
C ARG A 187 -15.06 -6.71 -0.13
N PRO A 188 -14.31 -6.17 0.82
CA PRO A 188 -14.36 -6.63 2.20
C PRO A 188 -15.67 -6.23 2.87
N ILE A 189 -16.01 -7.00 3.92
CA ILE A 189 -17.12 -6.68 4.82
C ILE A 189 -16.54 -6.06 6.09
N ALA A 190 -17.04 -4.88 6.44
CA ALA A 190 -16.66 -4.20 7.67
C ALA A 190 -17.42 -4.76 8.89
N ASP A 191 -16.86 -4.54 10.06
CA ASP A 191 -17.51 -4.75 11.33
C ASP A 191 -18.60 -3.68 11.60
N LYS A 192 -19.18 -3.70 12.82
CA LYS A 192 -20.25 -2.77 13.20
C LYS A 192 -19.76 -1.32 13.34
N GLU A 193 -18.49 -1.15 13.61
CA GLU A 193 -17.81 0.13 13.73
C GLU A 193 -17.37 0.70 12.37
N GLY A 194 -17.48 -0.11 11.30
CA GLY A 194 -17.09 0.27 9.94
C GLY A 194 -15.63 -0.04 9.60
N ASN A 195 -14.96 -0.86 10.41
CA ASN A 195 -13.58 -1.26 10.19
C ASN A 195 -13.48 -2.60 9.47
N VAL A 196 -12.51 -2.71 8.61
CA VAL A 196 -12.09 -3.94 7.94
C VAL A 196 -10.83 -4.46 8.61
N GLN A 197 -10.79 -5.76 8.86
CA GLN A 197 -9.58 -6.46 9.29
C GLN A 197 -9.20 -7.51 8.26
N VAL A 198 -7.93 -7.49 7.86
CA VAL A 198 -7.31 -8.47 6.98
C VAL A 198 -6.03 -8.97 7.62
N ALA A 199 -5.76 -10.25 7.55
CA ALA A 199 -4.55 -10.81 8.15
C ALA A 199 -3.86 -11.82 7.24
N LEU A 200 -2.54 -11.88 7.35
CA LEU A 200 -1.74 -13.02 6.92
C LEU A 200 -1.28 -13.79 8.15
N VAL A 201 -1.53 -15.09 8.17
CA VAL A 201 -1.25 -15.95 9.31
C VAL A 201 -0.49 -17.19 8.86
N ASN A 202 0.61 -17.47 9.54
CA ASN A 202 1.37 -18.71 9.40
C ASN A 202 1.34 -19.49 10.71
N ASP A 203 0.57 -20.58 10.73
CA ASP A 203 0.31 -21.37 11.93
C ASP A 203 1.57 -22.14 12.41
N GLU A 204 2.44 -22.54 11.50
CA GLU A 204 3.68 -23.23 11.85
C GLU A 204 4.66 -22.30 12.57
N LEU A 205 4.77 -21.07 12.10
CA LEU A 205 5.60 -20.05 12.71
C LEU A 205 4.95 -19.40 13.93
N LYS A 206 3.66 -19.62 14.17
CA LYS A 206 2.84 -18.92 15.19
C LYS A 206 2.98 -17.40 15.06
N LEU A 207 2.93 -16.94 13.85
CA LEU A 207 3.16 -15.56 13.47
C LEU A 207 2.11 -15.08 12.48
N GLY A 208 1.71 -13.82 12.62
CA GLY A 208 0.82 -13.16 11.70
C GLY A 208 1.04 -11.66 11.70
N ILE A 209 0.54 -11.03 10.67
CA ILE A 209 0.37 -9.59 10.58
C ILE A 209 -1.06 -9.31 10.18
N TYR A 210 -1.65 -8.25 10.71
CA TYR A 210 -2.97 -7.81 10.29
C TYR A 210 -2.97 -6.32 9.98
N TRP A 211 -3.90 -5.93 9.15
CA TRP A 211 -4.23 -4.54 8.81
C TRP A 211 -5.66 -4.26 9.23
N GLU A 212 -5.86 -3.09 9.79
CA GLU A 212 -7.17 -2.59 10.17
C GLU A 212 -7.35 -1.19 9.60
N PHE A 213 -8.47 -0.95 8.94
CA PHE A 213 -8.76 0.34 8.30
C PHE A 213 -10.26 0.56 8.08
N PRO A 214 -10.73 1.83 7.98
CA PRO A 214 -12.13 2.14 7.70
C PRO A 214 -12.50 1.79 6.27
N ILE A 215 -13.60 1.03 6.09
CA ILE A 215 -14.10 0.63 4.76
C ILE A 215 -14.51 1.83 3.90
N ARG A 216 -14.95 2.90 4.55
CA ARG A 216 -15.38 4.13 3.85
C ARG A 216 -14.24 4.77 3.05
N GLU A 217 -13.02 4.64 3.55
CA GLU A 217 -11.83 5.27 2.98
C GLU A 217 -11.08 4.31 2.06
N MET A 218 -11.10 3.00 2.39
CA MET A 218 -10.41 1.96 1.64
C MET A 218 -11.39 0.80 1.33
N PRO A 219 -12.26 0.96 0.31
CA PRO A 219 -13.34 0.01 0.05
C PRO A 219 -12.92 -1.26 -0.71
N ILE A 220 -11.69 -1.31 -1.19
CA ILE A 220 -11.18 -2.39 -2.04
C ILE A 220 -9.83 -2.86 -1.49
N ILE A 221 -9.61 -4.17 -1.54
CA ILE A 221 -8.31 -4.79 -1.29
C ILE A 221 -7.90 -5.52 -2.57
N THR A 222 -6.68 -5.27 -2.99
CA THR A 222 -6.06 -6.02 -4.09
C THR A 222 -5.00 -6.94 -3.50
N GLN A 223 -5.07 -8.21 -3.84
CA GLN A 223 -4.07 -9.21 -3.52
C GLN A 223 -3.35 -9.62 -4.79
N TRP A 224 -2.03 -9.65 -4.73
CA TRP A 224 -1.15 -10.11 -5.78
C TRP A 224 -0.38 -11.33 -5.30
N GLN A 225 -0.41 -12.43 -6.07
CA GLN A 225 0.30 -13.69 -5.81
C GLN A 225 1.26 -14.03 -6.94
#